data_5d85ce94fc5bca1502c353fab575903a
#
_entry.id   5d85ce94fc5bca1502c353fab575903a
#
_cell.length_a   1.000
_cell.length_b   1.000
_cell.length_c   1.000
_cell.angle_alpha   90.00
_cell.angle_beta   90.00
_cell.angle_gamma   90.00
#
_symmetry.space_group_name_H-M   'P 1'
#
loop_
_entity.id
_entity.type
_entity.pdbx_description
1 polymer ?
#
loop_
_entity_poly.entity_id
_entity_poly.type
_entity_poly.pdbx_seq_one_letter_code
_entity_poly.pdbx_strand_id
1 'polypeptide(L)'
;MTGHPDDAHITHDPAYSVVAPDDFPAMIEVDRYETRSDAFDGIIGQTHDHFWDPFNPAYLDYAQPFDVTREYIMPPERVLELNTAVSDRLDEGQRVRLANNITRFRMSGILHGEQGALSLSASLCDILLDPGAQEYAANQAREEARHVAGFGRYIKVRWGKAYPCAPELGKFLNDIVLSPIVYKKLVGMQIMLEGLAMGAFADTYAYTRDPLLKRLIQLVMTDEAFHHKFGKIWADRTLPKLTPEEHNKVEDWAAHVFESLLFNLTSISQRTYIYEELGLDWQWVRDAVREAYGRDSRRNSMQESTNIFRVLIKTLLKAGIITERTKHVYSPWVDLGELVGEGDSMVGDAIAADGIEYLREINRKRRGVNLKATAA
;
A
#
# COMPACT_ATOMS: atom_id res chain seq x y z
N MET A 1 -14.28 -9.67 16.56
CA MET A 1 -13.89 -9.45 17.98
C MET A 1 -14.34 -8.03 18.32
N THR A 2 -15.31 -7.88 19.18
CA THR A 2 -15.75 -6.58 19.70
C THR A 2 -14.63 -6.01 20.55
N GLY A 3 -14.00 -4.92 20.12
CA GLY A 3 -12.98 -4.22 20.91
C GLY A 3 -13.57 -3.75 22.24
N HIS A 4 -12.76 -3.73 23.30
CA HIS A 4 -13.17 -3.17 24.57
C HIS A 4 -13.43 -1.67 24.38
N PRO A 5 -14.48 -1.05 25.00
CA PRO A 5 -14.74 0.38 24.87
C PRO A 5 -13.53 1.28 25.16
N ASP A 6 -12.64 0.85 26.05
CA ASP A 6 -11.40 1.58 26.41
C ASP A 6 -10.35 1.60 25.28
N ASP A 7 -10.43 0.74 24.29
CA ASP A 7 -9.46 0.70 23.18
C ASP A 7 -9.63 1.89 22.22
N ALA A 8 -10.79 2.54 22.19
CA ALA A 8 -11.05 3.69 21.32
C ALA A 8 -10.20 4.93 21.71
N HIS A 9 -9.78 5.02 22.97
CA HIS A 9 -9.07 6.16 23.54
C HIS A 9 -7.54 6.04 23.58
N ILE A 10 -6.96 4.97 23.01
CA ILE A 10 -5.50 4.73 23.03
C ILE A 10 -4.70 5.89 22.41
N THR A 11 -5.29 6.68 21.52
CA THR A 11 -4.55 7.75 20.84
C THR A 11 -4.12 8.92 21.74
N HIS A 12 -4.88 9.28 22.79
CA HIS A 12 -4.64 10.41 23.71
C HIS A 12 -4.27 11.75 23.05
N ASP A 13 -4.42 11.86 21.74
CA ASP A 13 -4.14 13.08 20.99
C ASP A 13 -5.45 13.65 20.44
N PRO A 14 -5.82 14.89 20.81
CA PRO A 14 -7.05 15.52 20.35
C PRO A 14 -7.22 15.54 18.83
N ALA A 15 -6.12 15.62 18.06
CA ALA A 15 -6.14 15.56 16.60
C ALA A 15 -6.68 14.24 16.04
N TYR A 16 -6.75 13.20 16.86
CA TYR A 16 -7.28 11.88 16.48
C TYR A 16 -8.49 11.47 17.35
N SER A 17 -9.12 12.41 18.03
CA SER A 17 -10.38 12.16 18.72
C SER A 17 -11.47 11.79 17.72
N VAL A 18 -12.32 10.84 18.09
CA VAL A 18 -13.34 10.28 17.21
C VAL A 18 -14.71 10.30 17.87
N VAL A 19 -15.73 10.27 17.02
CA VAL A 19 -17.13 10.03 17.38
C VAL A 19 -17.63 8.74 16.71
N ALA A 20 -18.79 8.27 17.14
CA ALA A 20 -19.48 7.21 16.44
C ALA A 20 -19.96 7.68 15.05
N PRO A 21 -20.02 6.81 14.04
CA PRO A 21 -20.44 7.20 12.68
C PRO A 21 -21.87 7.80 12.60
N ASP A 22 -22.71 7.55 13.60
CA ASP A 22 -24.08 8.05 13.70
C ASP A 22 -24.19 9.31 14.59
N ASP A 23 -23.10 9.81 15.15
CA ASP A 23 -23.06 11.01 15.98
C ASP A 23 -22.77 12.28 15.16
N PHE A 24 -23.61 12.53 14.14
CA PHE A 24 -23.51 13.75 13.35
C PHE A 24 -23.69 15.05 14.16
N PRO A 25 -24.50 15.11 15.25
CA PRO A 25 -24.56 16.27 16.11
C PRO A 25 -23.19 16.73 16.62
N ALA A 26 -22.30 15.85 17.01
CA ALA A 26 -20.95 16.21 17.44
C ALA A 26 -20.11 16.85 16.32
N MET A 27 -20.36 16.48 15.06
CA MET A 27 -19.67 17.05 13.89
C MET A 27 -20.04 18.49 13.59
N ILE A 28 -21.20 18.96 14.07
CA ILE A 28 -21.70 20.33 13.82
C ILE A 28 -21.64 21.20 15.07
N GLU A 29 -21.00 20.76 16.16
CA GLU A 29 -20.73 21.58 17.34
C GLU A 29 -19.81 22.76 16.97
N VAL A 30 -20.20 23.97 17.39
CA VAL A 30 -19.55 25.22 16.96
C VAL A 30 -18.10 25.27 17.44
N ASP A 31 -17.86 24.88 18.68
CA ASP A 31 -16.51 24.89 19.28
C ASP A 31 -15.51 23.97 18.54
N ARG A 32 -15.98 22.96 17.83
CA ARG A 32 -15.16 22.07 17.01
C ARG A 32 -14.38 22.85 15.95
N TYR A 33 -14.98 23.86 15.33
CA TYR A 33 -14.34 24.63 14.25
C TYR A 33 -13.16 25.49 14.73
N GLU A 34 -13.09 25.77 16.04
CA GLU A 34 -12.00 26.52 16.66
C GLU A 34 -10.78 25.62 17.04
N THR A 35 -10.93 24.29 16.95
CA THR A 35 -9.93 23.33 17.45
C THR A 35 -9.10 22.68 16.37
N ARG A 36 -9.13 23.17 15.13
CA ARG A 36 -8.40 22.61 13.98
C ARG A 36 -6.89 22.48 14.28
N SER A 37 -6.36 21.28 14.17
CA SER A 37 -4.91 21.01 14.27
C SER A 37 -4.18 21.42 12.98
N ASP A 38 -3.01 22.05 13.13
CA ASP A 38 -2.09 22.37 12.03
C ASP A 38 -1.12 21.23 11.70
N ALA A 39 -1.18 20.13 12.44
CA ALA A 39 -0.29 18.98 12.26
C ALA A 39 -0.30 18.39 10.85
N PHE A 40 -1.40 18.58 10.12
CA PHE A 40 -1.64 18.01 8.79
C PHE A 40 -1.44 19.01 7.65
N ASP A 41 -1.26 20.30 7.93
CA ASP A 41 -1.17 21.36 6.91
C ASP A 41 -0.05 21.11 5.91
N GLY A 42 1.09 20.61 6.38
CA GLY A 42 2.23 20.31 5.52
C GLY A 42 1.94 19.21 4.49
N ILE A 43 1.20 18.17 4.87
CA ILE A 43 0.83 17.08 3.94
C ILE A 43 -0.36 17.46 3.08
N ILE A 44 -1.33 18.19 3.59
CA ILE A 44 -2.47 18.71 2.81
C ILE A 44 -1.98 19.66 1.71
N GLY A 45 -1.12 20.63 2.06
CA GLY A 45 -0.59 21.60 1.10
C GLY A 45 0.20 20.97 -0.04
N GLN A 46 0.92 19.88 0.24
CA GLN A 46 1.69 19.16 -0.77
C GLN A 46 0.79 18.49 -1.82
N THR A 47 -0.38 17.98 -1.44
CA THR A 47 -1.29 17.28 -2.37
C THR A 47 -1.89 18.20 -3.45
N HIS A 48 -1.91 19.53 -3.23
CA HIS A 48 -2.41 20.49 -4.21
C HIS A 48 -1.53 20.61 -5.46
N ASP A 49 -0.24 20.31 -5.35
CA ASP A 49 0.75 20.57 -6.39
C ASP A 49 0.97 19.40 -7.36
N HIS A 50 0.53 18.19 -7.01
CA HIS A 50 0.79 16.98 -7.80
C HIS A 50 -0.45 16.25 -8.29
N PHE A 51 -1.51 16.99 -8.58
CA PHE A 51 -2.73 16.43 -9.18
C PHE A 51 -2.47 15.71 -10.50
N TRP A 52 -3.08 14.55 -10.66
CA TRP A 52 -3.16 13.80 -11.91
C TRP A 52 -4.55 13.19 -12.11
N ASP A 53 -4.92 12.93 -13.37
CA ASP A 53 -6.23 12.41 -13.76
C ASP A 53 -6.03 11.06 -14.49
N PRO A 54 -6.52 9.94 -13.92
CA PRO A 54 -6.35 8.62 -14.50
C PRO A 54 -7.06 8.43 -15.85
N PHE A 55 -7.96 9.33 -16.22
CA PHE A 55 -8.68 9.26 -17.50
C PHE A 55 -8.06 10.13 -18.60
N ASN A 56 -7.07 10.93 -18.27
CA ASN A 56 -6.43 11.83 -19.22
C ASN A 56 -5.13 11.25 -19.78
N PRO A 57 -5.04 11.02 -21.13
CA PRO A 57 -3.89 10.40 -21.75
C PRO A 57 -2.57 11.20 -21.60
N ALA A 58 -2.64 12.46 -21.20
CA ALA A 58 -1.44 13.24 -20.88
C ALA A 58 -0.70 12.71 -19.63
N TYR A 59 -1.39 12.01 -18.73
CA TYR A 59 -0.80 11.36 -17.57
C TYR A 59 -0.61 9.86 -17.80
N LEU A 60 -1.65 9.17 -18.31
CA LEU A 60 -1.69 7.72 -18.54
C LEU A 60 -2.29 7.40 -19.90
N ASP A 61 -1.44 7.01 -20.83
CA ASP A 61 -1.88 6.59 -22.17
C ASP A 61 -2.19 5.08 -22.20
N TYR A 62 -3.45 4.73 -21.95
CA TYR A 62 -3.93 3.34 -21.98
C TYR A 62 -4.00 2.74 -23.40
N ALA A 63 -3.80 3.52 -24.46
CA ALA A 63 -3.67 3.02 -25.81
C ALA A 63 -2.27 2.47 -26.12
N GLN A 64 -1.32 2.68 -25.22
CA GLN A 64 0.05 2.18 -25.39
C GLN A 64 0.06 0.66 -25.53
N PRO A 65 0.59 0.13 -26.68
CA PRO A 65 0.54 -1.29 -26.96
C PRO A 65 1.48 -2.07 -26.03
N PHE A 66 1.03 -3.25 -25.60
CA PHE A 66 1.84 -4.25 -24.92
C PHE A 66 1.13 -5.60 -25.06
N ASP A 67 1.84 -6.60 -25.63
CA ASP A 67 1.26 -7.92 -25.86
C ASP A 67 1.53 -8.86 -24.67
N VAL A 68 0.61 -8.90 -23.73
CA VAL A 68 0.70 -9.77 -22.54
C VAL A 68 0.74 -11.28 -22.86
N THR A 69 0.52 -11.67 -24.11
CA THR A 69 0.61 -13.09 -24.52
C THR A 69 2.01 -13.49 -25.00
N ARG A 70 2.86 -12.49 -25.29
CA ARG A 70 4.21 -12.68 -25.85
C ARG A 70 5.31 -11.99 -25.07
N GLU A 71 4.98 -10.96 -24.32
CA GLU A 71 5.93 -10.12 -23.61
C GLU A 71 5.76 -10.26 -22.10
N TYR A 72 6.86 -10.38 -21.38
CA TYR A 72 6.87 -10.38 -19.93
C TYR A 72 6.66 -8.97 -19.37
N ILE A 73 5.64 -8.74 -18.56
CA ILE A 73 5.46 -7.49 -17.82
C ILE A 73 6.56 -7.36 -16.76
N MET A 74 6.78 -8.42 -15.98
CA MET A 74 7.91 -8.52 -15.05
C MET A 74 8.93 -9.52 -15.62
N PRO A 75 10.25 -9.27 -15.49
CA PRO A 75 11.26 -10.21 -15.95
C PRO A 75 11.07 -11.59 -15.29
N PRO A 76 11.33 -12.70 -16.02
CA PRO A 76 11.13 -14.05 -15.47
C PRO A 76 11.93 -14.30 -14.18
N GLU A 77 13.07 -13.64 -14.01
CA GLU A 77 13.91 -13.70 -12.80
C GLU A 77 13.20 -13.16 -11.56
N ARG A 78 12.16 -12.35 -11.73
CA ARG A 78 11.32 -11.80 -10.65
C ARG A 78 10.07 -12.63 -10.35
N VAL A 79 9.88 -13.75 -11.05
CA VAL A 79 8.78 -14.68 -10.85
C VAL A 79 9.30 -15.94 -10.17
N LEU A 80 9.00 -16.12 -8.90
CA LEU A 80 9.57 -17.19 -8.06
C LEU A 80 9.43 -18.57 -8.71
N GLU A 81 8.27 -18.88 -9.25
CA GLU A 81 7.99 -20.17 -9.88
C GLU A 81 8.90 -20.44 -11.08
N LEU A 82 9.23 -19.42 -11.85
CA LEU A 82 10.09 -19.57 -13.04
C LEU A 82 11.57 -19.80 -12.70
N ASN A 83 11.96 -19.58 -11.47
CA ASN A 83 13.31 -19.85 -10.97
C ASN A 83 13.40 -21.22 -10.24
N THR A 84 12.46 -22.11 -10.52
CA THR A 84 12.36 -23.46 -9.94
C THR A 84 12.15 -24.51 -11.02
N ALA A 85 12.05 -25.78 -10.65
CA ALA A 85 11.69 -26.89 -11.56
C ALA A 85 10.33 -26.69 -12.28
N VAL A 86 9.52 -25.72 -11.87
CA VAL A 86 8.27 -25.35 -12.56
C VAL A 86 8.57 -24.87 -13.98
N SER A 87 9.62 -24.09 -14.18
CA SER A 87 10.04 -23.59 -15.48
C SER A 87 10.32 -24.71 -16.48
N ASP A 88 10.87 -25.84 -16.03
CA ASP A 88 11.26 -26.96 -16.90
C ASP A 88 10.06 -27.69 -17.52
N ARG A 89 8.87 -27.54 -16.93
CA ARG A 89 7.62 -28.13 -17.43
C ARG A 89 6.82 -27.24 -18.36
N LEU A 90 7.28 -26.03 -18.61
CA LEU A 90 6.56 -25.02 -19.39
C LEU A 90 7.32 -24.67 -20.68
N ASP A 91 6.59 -24.54 -21.77
CA ASP A 91 7.11 -23.88 -22.97
C ASP A 91 7.18 -22.35 -22.74
N GLU A 92 7.80 -21.61 -23.68
CA GLU A 92 8.00 -20.17 -23.53
C GLU A 92 6.68 -19.40 -23.45
N GLY A 93 5.67 -19.76 -24.23
CA GLY A 93 4.35 -19.13 -24.18
C GLY A 93 3.64 -19.37 -22.84
N GLN A 94 3.80 -20.55 -22.27
CA GLN A 94 3.28 -20.89 -20.95
C GLN A 94 4.02 -20.15 -19.83
N ARG A 95 5.35 -19.94 -19.95
CA ARG A 95 6.14 -19.14 -19.01
C ARG A 95 5.70 -17.69 -19.01
N VAL A 96 5.54 -17.09 -20.19
CA VAL A 96 4.99 -15.73 -20.32
C VAL A 96 3.61 -15.62 -19.67
N ARG A 97 2.73 -16.59 -19.97
CA ARG A 97 1.37 -16.63 -19.39
C ARG A 97 1.40 -16.75 -17.86
N LEU A 98 2.22 -17.63 -17.32
CA LEU A 98 2.38 -17.79 -15.87
C LEU A 98 2.84 -16.48 -15.21
N ALA A 99 3.93 -15.90 -15.73
CA ALA A 99 4.48 -14.65 -15.20
C ALA A 99 3.46 -13.50 -15.21
N ASN A 100 2.76 -13.34 -16.32
CA ASN A 100 1.78 -12.26 -16.49
C ASN A 100 0.51 -12.50 -15.69
N ASN A 101 0.07 -13.75 -15.48
CA ASN A 101 -1.04 -14.07 -14.59
C ASN A 101 -0.67 -13.84 -13.11
N ILE A 102 0.56 -14.13 -12.70
CA ILE A 102 1.06 -13.77 -11.35
C ILE A 102 1.09 -12.24 -11.19
N THR A 103 1.54 -11.51 -12.22
CA THR A 103 1.52 -10.04 -12.21
C THR A 103 0.08 -9.52 -12.14
N ARG A 104 -0.85 -10.10 -12.90
CA ARG A 104 -2.29 -9.77 -12.82
C ARG A 104 -2.83 -10.01 -11.41
N PHE A 105 -2.47 -11.13 -10.76
CA PHE A 105 -2.86 -11.40 -9.39
C PHE A 105 -2.35 -10.32 -8.42
N ARG A 106 -1.09 -9.93 -8.55
CA ARG A 106 -0.50 -8.84 -7.73
C ARG A 106 -1.21 -7.51 -7.96
N MET A 107 -1.42 -7.11 -9.22
CA MET A 107 -2.12 -5.86 -9.56
C MET A 107 -3.59 -5.88 -9.10
N SER A 108 -4.23 -7.05 -9.12
CA SER A 108 -5.59 -7.20 -8.57
C SER A 108 -5.60 -7.07 -7.05
N GLY A 109 -4.61 -7.64 -6.37
CA GLY A 109 -4.42 -7.47 -4.93
C GLY A 109 -4.22 -6.00 -4.54
N ILE A 110 -3.39 -5.27 -5.29
CA ILE A 110 -3.20 -3.82 -5.14
C ILE A 110 -4.53 -3.10 -5.35
N LEU A 111 -5.23 -3.31 -6.46
CA LEU A 111 -6.55 -2.70 -6.72
C LEU A 111 -7.53 -2.90 -5.55
N HIS A 112 -7.56 -4.08 -4.94
CA HIS A 112 -8.40 -4.34 -3.78
C HIS A 112 -7.88 -3.63 -2.52
N GLY A 113 -6.57 -3.51 -2.36
CA GLY A 113 -5.94 -2.70 -1.31
C GLY A 113 -6.33 -1.23 -1.41
N GLU A 114 -6.19 -0.63 -2.61
CA GLU A 114 -6.60 0.76 -2.89
C GLU A 114 -8.09 1.00 -2.61
N GLN A 115 -8.95 0.04 -2.97
CA GLN A 115 -10.38 0.12 -2.62
C GLN A 115 -10.59 0.06 -1.09
N GLY A 116 -9.77 -0.72 -0.39
CA GLY A 116 -9.75 -0.75 1.08
C GLY A 116 -9.29 0.58 1.66
N ALA A 117 -8.22 1.18 1.12
CA ALA A 117 -7.67 2.45 1.54
C ALA A 117 -8.67 3.60 1.30
N LEU A 118 -9.31 3.63 0.14
CA LEU A 118 -10.41 4.55 -0.17
C LEU A 118 -11.53 4.46 0.88
N SER A 119 -12.01 3.25 1.16
CA SER A 119 -13.11 3.04 2.11
C SER A 119 -12.72 3.39 3.54
N LEU A 120 -11.48 3.09 3.93
CA LEU A 120 -10.96 3.39 5.26
C LEU A 120 -10.78 4.91 5.45
N SER A 121 -10.20 5.61 4.48
CA SER A 121 -10.01 7.07 4.52
C SER A 121 -11.35 7.80 4.57
N ALA A 122 -12.35 7.32 3.80
CA ALA A 122 -13.72 7.83 3.90
C ALA A 122 -14.33 7.60 5.31
N SER A 123 -14.07 6.42 5.91
CA SER A 123 -14.53 6.13 7.27
C SER A 123 -13.83 6.96 8.35
N LEU A 124 -12.56 7.32 8.14
CA LEU A 124 -11.86 8.27 9.02
C LEU A 124 -12.45 9.68 8.88
N CYS A 125 -12.76 10.10 7.67
CA CYS A 125 -13.44 11.39 7.41
C CYS A 125 -14.78 11.49 8.14
N ASP A 126 -15.49 10.37 8.29
CA ASP A 126 -16.80 10.30 8.95
C ASP A 126 -16.71 10.37 10.49
N ILE A 127 -15.62 9.94 11.10
CA ILE A 127 -15.50 9.80 12.56
C ILE A 127 -14.51 10.76 13.22
N LEU A 128 -13.55 11.35 12.50
CA LEU A 128 -12.55 12.24 13.08
C LEU A 128 -13.15 13.59 13.44
N LEU A 129 -13.00 13.99 14.71
CA LEU A 129 -13.50 15.27 15.20
C LEU A 129 -12.63 16.45 14.79
N ASP A 130 -11.31 16.29 14.73
CA ASP A 130 -10.42 17.38 14.33
C ASP A 130 -10.62 17.76 12.87
N PRO A 131 -10.94 19.05 12.54
CA PRO A 131 -11.17 19.46 11.16
C PRO A 131 -9.96 19.28 10.24
N GLY A 132 -8.72 19.40 10.74
CA GLY A 132 -7.51 19.19 9.94
C GLY A 132 -7.28 17.73 9.61
N ALA A 133 -7.48 16.83 10.57
CA ALA A 133 -7.41 15.39 10.34
C ALA A 133 -8.52 14.91 9.39
N GLN A 134 -9.74 15.44 9.55
CA GLN A 134 -10.87 15.16 8.66
C GLN A 134 -10.60 15.64 7.23
N GLU A 135 -10.05 16.85 7.06
CA GLU A 135 -9.67 17.40 5.75
C GLU A 135 -8.62 16.49 5.07
N TYR A 136 -7.61 16.05 5.81
CA TYR A 136 -6.63 15.13 5.27
C TYR A 136 -7.25 13.79 4.86
N ALA A 137 -8.10 13.20 5.70
CA ALA A 137 -8.77 11.93 5.40
C ALA A 137 -9.65 12.03 4.14
N ALA A 138 -10.36 13.16 3.96
CA ALA A 138 -11.15 13.41 2.75
C ALA A 138 -10.27 13.55 1.50
N ASN A 139 -9.10 14.20 1.63
CA ASN A 139 -8.15 14.35 0.56
C ASN A 139 -7.53 13.01 0.15
N GLN A 140 -7.12 12.19 1.13
CA GLN A 140 -6.64 10.83 0.86
C GLN A 140 -7.72 10.00 0.17
N ALA A 141 -8.97 10.02 0.63
CA ALA A 141 -10.07 9.29 -0.02
C ALA A 141 -10.22 9.67 -1.52
N ARG A 142 -10.02 10.95 -1.86
CA ARG A 142 -10.02 11.40 -3.27
C ARG A 142 -8.83 10.84 -4.05
N GLU A 143 -7.66 10.75 -3.44
CA GLU A 143 -6.45 10.22 -4.06
C GLU A 143 -6.57 8.73 -4.28
N GLU A 144 -7.03 7.97 -3.30
CA GLU A 144 -7.30 6.53 -3.42
C GLU A 144 -8.35 6.22 -4.51
N ALA A 145 -9.36 7.08 -4.69
CA ALA A 145 -10.34 6.91 -5.76
C ALA A 145 -9.70 6.95 -7.16
N ARG A 146 -8.67 7.79 -7.37
CA ARG A 146 -7.92 7.81 -8.65
C ARG A 146 -6.98 6.62 -8.80
N HIS A 147 -6.42 6.09 -7.71
CA HIS A 147 -5.63 4.85 -7.71
C HIS A 147 -6.50 3.67 -8.15
N VAL A 148 -7.67 3.49 -7.53
CA VAL A 148 -8.65 2.47 -7.92
C VAL A 148 -9.00 2.58 -9.40
N ALA A 149 -9.28 3.80 -9.89
CA ALA A 149 -9.60 4.03 -11.30
C ALA A 149 -8.40 3.70 -12.22
N GLY A 150 -7.18 4.08 -11.83
CA GLY A 150 -5.94 3.82 -12.56
C GLY A 150 -5.64 2.32 -12.70
N PHE A 151 -5.59 1.59 -11.58
CA PHE A 151 -5.34 0.14 -11.58
C PHE A 151 -6.46 -0.64 -12.24
N GLY A 152 -7.73 -0.28 -11.97
CA GLY A 152 -8.87 -0.93 -12.60
C GLY A 152 -8.82 -0.82 -14.12
N ARG A 153 -8.48 0.36 -14.65
CA ARG A 153 -8.34 0.59 -16.09
C ARG A 153 -7.11 -0.11 -16.67
N TYR A 154 -5.97 -0.08 -15.98
CA TYR A 154 -4.78 -0.83 -16.38
C TYR A 154 -5.06 -2.32 -16.54
N ILE A 155 -5.67 -2.95 -15.52
CA ILE A 155 -6.02 -4.37 -15.56
C ILE A 155 -7.01 -4.65 -16.70
N LYS A 156 -7.98 -3.77 -16.90
CA LYS A 156 -8.96 -3.90 -18.00
C LYS A 156 -8.31 -3.92 -19.37
N VAL A 157 -7.35 -3.03 -19.64
CA VAL A 157 -6.70 -2.96 -20.98
C VAL A 157 -5.71 -4.09 -21.20
N ARG A 158 -5.08 -4.65 -20.13
CA ARG A 158 -4.11 -5.75 -20.27
C ARG A 158 -4.77 -7.14 -20.24
N TRP A 159 -5.82 -7.35 -19.43
CA TRP A 159 -6.42 -8.67 -19.18
C TRP A 159 -7.96 -8.72 -19.22
N GLY A 160 -8.63 -7.61 -19.45
CA GLY A 160 -10.09 -7.52 -19.47
C GLY A 160 -10.76 -7.39 -18.10
N LYS A 161 -10.28 -8.09 -17.07
CA LYS A 161 -10.83 -8.05 -15.71
C LYS A 161 -9.78 -8.35 -14.64
N ALA A 162 -10.03 -7.92 -13.40
CA ALA A 162 -9.24 -8.29 -12.23
C ALA A 162 -9.52 -9.74 -11.78
N TYR A 163 -8.59 -10.30 -11.03
CA TYR A 163 -8.86 -11.50 -10.22
C TYR A 163 -9.63 -11.12 -8.96
N PRO A 164 -10.39 -12.09 -8.36
CA PRO A 164 -11.04 -11.88 -7.07
C PRO A 164 -10.05 -11.49 -5.97
N CYS A 165 -10.52 -10.75 -4.97
CA CYS A 165 -9.75 -10.47 -3.78
C CYS A 165 -9.38 -11.78 -3.06
N ALA A 166 -8.11 -11.92 -2.70
CA ALA A 166 -7.67 -13.04 -1.88
C ALA A 166 -8.40 -13.01 -0.52
N PRO A 167 -8.91 -14.15 -0.03
CA PRO A 167 -9.76 -14.18 1.18
C PRO A 167 -9.13 -13.52 2.40
N GLU A 168 -7.82 -13.72 2.61
CA GLU A 168 -7.12 -13.17 3.76
C GLU A 168 -6.94 -11.65 3.67
N LEU A 169 -6.64 -11.14 2.47
CA LEU A 169 -6.61 -9.70 2.23
C LEU A 169 -8.01 -9.10 2.46
N GLY A 170 -9.05 -9.72 1.90
CA GLY A 170 -10.42 -9.26 2.08
C GLY A 170 -10.85 -9.22 3.54
N LYS A 171 -10.50 -10.25 4.32
CA LYS A 171 -10.77 -10.29 5.76
C LYS A 171 -10.04 -9.17 6.50
N PHE A 172 -8.76 -8.98 6.22
CA PHE A 172 -7.97 -7.93 6.87
C PHE A 172 -8.52 -6.54 6.53
N LEU A 173 -8.80 -6.25 5.25
CA LEU A 173 -9.41 -4.98 4.84
C LEU A 173 -10.74 -4.73 5.54
N ASN A 174 -11.60 -5.74 5.60
CA ASN A 174 -12.88 -5.65 6.32
C ASN A 174 -12.68 -5.31 7.80
N ASP A 175 -11.71 -5.97 8.46
CA ASP A 175 -11.44 -5.78 9.88
C ASP A 175 -10.96 -4.35 10.20
N ILE A 176 -10.11 -3.74 9.36
CA ILE A 176 -9.62 -2.38 9.59
C ILE A 176 -10.59 -1.30 9.13
N VAL A 177 -11.30 -1.50 8.01
CA VAL A 177 -12.28 -0.53 7.48
C VAL A 177 -13.45 -0.37 8.45
N LEU A 178 -13.96 -1.47 8.99
CA LEU A 178 -15.10 -1.46 9.91
C LEU A 178 -14.72 -1.28 11.39
N SER A 179 -13.43 -1.21 11.72
CA SER A 179 -12.99 -1.00 13.09
C SER A 179 -13.43 0.37 13.61
N PRO A 180 -14.01 0.47 14.80
CA PRO A 180 -14.22 1.75 15.48
C PRO A 180 -12.94 2.30 16.12
N ILE A 181 -11.84 1.56 16.08
CA ILE A 181 -10.60 1.84 16.81
C ILE A 181 -9.60 2.51 15.86
N VAL A 182 -9.32 3.80 16.09
CA VAL A 182 -8.49 4.63 15.21
C VAL A 182 -7.10 4.05 14.99
N TYR A 183 -6.41 3.60 16.05
CA TYR A 183 -5.06 3.08 15.87
C TYR A 183 -5.00 1.85 14.94
N LYS A 184 -6.05 1.00 14.95
CA LYS A 184 -6.11 -0.15 14.03
C LYS A 184 -6.26 0.30 12.57
N LYS A 185 -7.01 1.38 12.34
CA LYS A 185 -7.11 1.98 11.01
C LYS A 185 -5.76 2.55 10.57
N LEU A 186 -5.12 3.34 11.41
CA LEU A 186 -3.86 4.02 11.07
C LEU A 186 -2.67 3.05 11.00
N VAL A 187 -2.50 2.19 11.97
CA VAL A 187 -1.41 1.18 11.94
C VAL A 187 -1.65 0.16 10.82
N GLY A 188 -2.90 -0.31 10.66
CA GLY A 188 -3.24 -1.31 9.64
C GLY A 188 -3.11 -0.80 8.22
N MET A 189 -3.60 0.40 7.93
CA MET A 189 -3.54 0.99 6.60
C MET A 189 -2.25 1.78 6.40
N GLN A 190 -2.12 2.96 7.00
CA GLN A 190 -1.05 3.90 6.69
C GLN A 190 0.36 3.39 7.04
N ILE A 191 0.49 2.51 8.02
CA ILE A 191 1.81 1.99 8.40
C ILE A 191 2.07 0.62 7.76
N MET A 192 1.11 -0.32 7.85
CA MET A 192 1.35 -1.69 7.41
C MET A 192 1.05 -1.92 5.94
N LEU A 193 -0.16 -1.61 5.45
CA LEU A 193 -0.50 -1.86 4.04
C LEU A 193 0.23 -0.91 3.11
N GLU A 194 0.27 0.37 3.39
CA GLU A 194 0.99 1.33 2.56
C GLU A 194 2.51 1.13 2.65
N GLY A 195 3.04 0.78 3.83
CA GLY A 195 4.44 0.37 3.96
C GLY A 195 4.79 -0.84 3.11
N LEU A 196 3.91 -1.84 3.03
CA LEU A 196 4.05 -3.01 2.17
C LEU A 196 3.90 -2.64 0.69
N ALA A 197 2.91 -1.78 0.37
CA ALA A 197 2.65 -1.30 -0.98
C ALA A 197 3.83 -0.50 -1.55
N MET A 198 4.47 0.37 -0.75
CA MET A 198 5.65 1.13 -1.15
C MET A 198 6.79 0.23 -1.63
N GLY A 199 7.06 -0.89 -0.94
CA GLY A 199 8.03 -1.89 -1.39
C GLY A 199 7.62 -2.56 -2.71
N ALA A 200 6.34 -2.95 -2.82
CA ALA A 200 5.80 -3.57 -4.03
C ALA A 200 5.81 -2.62 -5.23
N PHE A 201 5.50 -1.35 -5.01
CA PHE A 201 5.55 -0.31 -6.04
C PHE A 201 6.98 -0.03 -6.49
N ALA A 202 7.93 0.11 -5.58
CA ALA A 202 9.33 0.33 -5.91
C ALA A 202 9.91 -0.83 -6.73
N ASP A 203 9.65 -2.09 -6.34
CA ASP A 203 10.05 -3.27 -7.10
C ASP A 203 9.40 -3.28 -8.50
N THR A 204 8.08 -3.03 -8.56
CA THR A 204 7.36 -2.98 -9.85
C THR A 204 7.89 -1.86 -10.74
N TYR A 205 8.12 -0.66 -10.22
CA TYR A 205 8.67 0.46 -10.97
C TYR A 205 10.07 0.18 -11.52
N ALA A 206 10.91 -0.44 -10.71
CA ALA A 206 12.30 -0.75 -11.08
C ALA A 206 12.38 -1.77 -12.23
N TYR A 207 11.51 -2.79 -12.22
CA TYR A 207 11.68 -3.96 -13.07
C TYR A 207 10.61 -4.16 -14.14
N THR A 208 9.47 -3.51 -14.07
CA THR A 208 8.43 -3.69 -15.10
C THR A 208 8.93 -3.26 -16.48
N ARG A 209 8.62 -4.09 -17.47
CA ARG A 209 8.86 -3.82 -18.89
C ARG A 209 7.68 -3.13 -19.57
N ASP A 210 6.52 -3.05 -18.90
CA ASP A 210 5.35 -2.33 -19.39
C ASP A 210 5.44 -0.83 -19.02
N PRO A 211 5.66 0.07 -20.01
CA PRO A 211 5.82 1.49 -19.73
C PRO A 211 4.56 2.14 -19.13
N LEU A 212 3.37 1.62 -19.43
CA LEU A 212 2.12 2.09 -18.84
C LEU A 212 2.06 1.76 -17.35
N LEU A 213 2.43 0.51 -16.97
CA LEU A 213 2.49 0.12 -15.56
C LEU A 213 3.53 0.97 -14.82
N LYS A 214 4.71 1.15 -15.43
CA LYS A 214 5.77 1.97 -14.82
C LYS A 214 5.30 3.39 -14.51
N ARG A 215 4.57 4.02 -15.45
CA ARG A 215 4.03 5.36 -15.25
C ARG A 215 2.93 5.39 -14.21
N LEU A 216 1.99 4.43 -14.24
CA LEU A 216 0.92 4.32 -13.24
C LEU A 216 1.50 4.22 -11.82
N ILE A 217 2.46 3.31 -11.61
CA ILE A 217 3.13 3.13 -10.32
C ILE A 217 3.81 4.42 -9.87
N GLN A 218 4.52 5.13 -10.77
CA GLN A 218 5.17 6.39 -10.42
C GLN A 218 4.16 7.44 -9.92
N LEU A 219 3.01 7.56 -10.61
CA LEU A 219 1.99 8.53 -10.24
C LEU A 219 1.32 8.19 -8.90
N VAL A 220 1.02 6.92 -8.67
CA VAL A 220 0.50 6.45 -7.39
C VAL A 220 1.50 6.75 -6.27
N MET A 221 2.77 6.44 -6.45
CA MET A 221 3.80 6.71 -5.44
C MET A 221 3.96 8.20 -5.08
N THR A 222 3.56 9.13 -5.96
CA THR A 222 3.56 10.56 -5.60
C THR A 222 2.55 10.88 -4.50
N ASP A 223 1.45 10.15 -4.43
CA ASP A 223 0.41 10.31 -3.42
C ASP A 223 0.76 9.51 -2.17
N GLU A 224 1.17 8.25 -2.33
CA GLU A 224 1.51 7.33 -1.23
C GLU A 224 2.59 7.87 -0.29
N ALA A 225 3.54 8.66 -0.81
CA ALA A 225 4.55 9.31 0.01
C ALA A 225 3.95 10.25 1.08
N PHE A 226 2.70 10.71 0.89
CA PHE A 226 1.97 11.55 1.85
C PHE A 226 1.00 10.74 2.71
N HIS A 227 0.39 9.69 2.17
CA HIS A 227 -0.45 8.76 2.93
C HIS A 227 0.35 8.13 4.06
N HIS A 228 1.53 7.62 3.77
CA HIS A 228 2.44 7.09 4.77
C HIS A 228 2.82 8.12 5.85
N LYS A 229 2.99 9.40 5.49
CA LYS A 229 3.28 10.48 6.45
C LYS A 229 2.15 10.72 7.44
N PHE A 230 0.90 10.52 7.06
CA PHE A 230 -0.23 10.62 7.98
C PHE A 230 -0.13 9.61 9.12
N GLY A 231 0.20 8.36 8.79
CA GLY A 231 0.49 7.32 9.78
C GLY A 231 1.71 7.65 10.65
N LYS A 232 2.77 8.21 10.06
CA LYS A 232 3.96 8.63 10.81
C LYS A 232 3.66 9.78 11.79
N ILE A 233 2.88 10.78 11.38
CA ILE A 233 2.44 11.88 12.27
C ILE A 233 1.69 11.31 13.47
N TRP A 234 0.79 10.35 13.25
CA TRP A 234 0.09 9.66 14.33
C TRP A 234 1.08 8.96 15.27
N ALA A 235 2.01 8.17 14.73
CA ALA A 235 2.97 7.43 15.54
C ALA A 235 3.84 8.38 16.39
N ASP A 236 4.40 9.43 15.77
CA ASP A 236 5.27 10.41 16.46
C ASP A 236 4.53 11.17 17.58
N ARG A 237 3.24 11.44 17.41
CA ARG A 237 2.43 12.20 18.38
C ARG A 237 1.80 11.32 19.47
N THR A 238 1.52 10.07 19.17
CA THR A 238 0.74 9.17 20.02
C THR A 238 1.62 8.20 20.80
N LEU A 239 2.50 7.45 20.14
CA LEU A 239 3.24 6.36 20.80
C LEU A 239 4.04 6.82 22.04
N PRO A 240 4.72 8.00 22.04
CA PRO A 240 5.43 8.47 23.22
C PRO A 240 4.55 8.79 24.43
N LYS A 241 3.24 8.92 24.25
CA LYS A 241 2.27 9.28 25.29
C LYS A 241 1.51 8.08 25.83
N LEU A 242 1.63 6.92 25.18
CA LEU A 242 0.95 5.70 25.61
C LEU A 242 1.54 5.17 26.90
N THR A 243 0.69 4.61 27.74
CA THR A 243 1.14 3.74 28.83
C THR A 243 1.79 2.48 28.28
N PRO A 244 2.64 1.78 29.04
CA PRO A 244 3.22 0.51 28.61
C PRO A 244 2.15 -0.52 28.18
N GLU A 245 1.01 -0.57 28.87
CA GLU A 245 -0.10 -1.48 28.56
C GLU A 245 -0.76 -1.14 27.22
N GLU A 246 -0.96 0.14 26.93
CA GLU A 246 -1.53 0.60 25.65
C GLU A 246 -0.55 0.37 24.50
N HIS A 247 0.72 0.69 24.69
CA HIS A 247 1.77 0.42 23.70
C HIS A 247 1.84 -1.08 23.38
N ASN A 248 1.79 -1.94 24.42
CA ASN A 248 1.78 -3.38 24.23
C ASN A 248 0.58 -3.85 23.39
N LYS A 249 -0.61 -3.26 23.58
CA LYS A 249 -1.78 -3.59 22.73
C LYS A 249 -1.56 -3.27 21.25
N VAL A 250 -1.00 -2.09 20.96
CA VAL A 250 -0.67 -1.69 19.57
C VAL A 250 0.36 -2.64 18.99
N GLU A 251 1.42 -2.91 19.72
CA GLU A 251 2.53 -3.76 19.31
C GLU A 251 2.10 -5.21 19.07
N ASP A 252 1.30 -5.81 19.99
CA ASP A 252 0.77 -7.17 19.86
C ASP A 252 -0.15 -7.29 18.66
N TRP A 253 -1.02 -6.31 18.45
CA TRP A 253 -1.90 -6.29 17.31
C TRP A 253 -1.12 -6.19 15.99
N ALA A 254 -0.12 -5.30 15.91
CA ALA A 254 0.72 -5.16 14.73
C ALA A 254 1.52 -6.44 14.43
N ALA A 255 2.08 -7.10 15.46
CA ALA A 255 2.79 -8.36 15.32
C ALA A 255 1.85 -9.48 14.79
N HIS A 256 0.65 -9.60 15.35
CA HIS A 256 -0.34 -10.57 14.88
C HIS A 256 -0.75 -10.34 13.41
N VAL A 257 -1.00 -9.08 13.04
CA VAL A 257 -1.33 -8.73 11.65
C VAL A 257 -0.15 -9.01 10.72
N PHE A 258 1.07 -8.67 11.12
CA PHE A 258 2.27 -8.96 10.35
C PHE A 258 2.41 -10.45 10.04
N GLU A 259 2.29 -11.31 11.03
CA GLU A 259 2.35 -12.76 10.83
C GLU A 259 1.23 -13.25 9.90
N SER A 260 0.01 -12.79 10.11
CA SER A 260 -1.14 -13.17 9.27
C SER A 260 -0.99 -12.74 7.82
N LEU A 261 -0.63 -11.48 7.57
CA LEU A 261 -0.44 -10.94 6.21
C LEU A 261 0.69 -11.63 5.47
N LEU A 262 1.84 -11.83 6.12
CA LEU A 262 3.02 -12.45 5.52
C LEU A 262 2.75 -13.84 5.00
N PHE A 263 2.13 -14.68 5.83
CA PHE A 263 1.86 -16.06 5.45
C PHE A 263 0.80 -16.17 4.37
N ASN A 264 -0.15 -15.26 4.36
CA ASN A 264 -1.33 -15.36 3.52
C ASN A 264 -1.16 -14.65 2.16
N LEU A 265 -0.58 -13.45 2.12
CA LEU A 265 -0.38 -12.73 0.85
C LEU A 265 0.62 -13.40 -0.11
N THR A 266 1.58 -14.15 0.43
CA THR A 266 2.59 -14.86 -0.37
C THR A 266 2.24 -16.31 -0.67
N SER A 267 1.17 -16.84 -0.07
CA SER A 267 0.82 -18.25 -0.22
C SER A 267 0.38 -18.60 -1.64
N ILE A 268 1.02 -19.61 -2.21
CA ILE A 268 0.68 -20.20 -3.51
C ILE A 268 -0.77 -20.69 -3.54
N SER A 269 -1.31 -21.13 -2.40
CA SER A 269 -2.70 -21.59 -2.27
C SER A 269 -3.74 -20.52 -2.54
N GLN A 270 -3.38 -19.24 -2.53
CA GLN A 270 -4.30 -18.13 -2.83
C GLN A 270 -4.54 -17.92 -4.34
N ARG A 271 -3.76 -18.59 -5.19
CA ARG A 271 -3.77 -18.44 -6.64
C ARG A 271 -3.71 -19.77 -7.40
N THR A 272 -4.28 -20.84 -6.85
CA THR A 272 -4.24 -22.21 -7.41
C THR A 272 -4.75 -22.27 -8.84
N TYR A 273 -5.79 -21.50 -9.16
CA TYR A 273 -6.38 -21.42 -10.48
C TYR A 273 -5.40 -20.96 -11.58
N ILE A 274 -4.36 -20.18 -11.25
CA ILE A 274 -3.32 -19.79 -12.21
C ILE A 274 -2.52 -21.01 -12.68
N TYR A 275 -2.22 -21.93 -11.77
CA TYR A 275 -1.45 -23.13 -12.07
C TYR A 275 -2.34 -24.17 -12.77
N GLU A 276 -3.57 -24.32 -12.34
CA GLU A 276 -4.58 -25.23 -12.94
C GLU A 276 -4.85 -24.89 -14.41
N GLU A 277 -4.92 -23.60 -14.76
CA GLU A 277 -5.03 -23.13 -16.16
C GLU A 277 -3.84 -23.56 -17.06
N LEU A 278 -2.70 -23.90 -16.46
CA LEU A 278 -1.50 -24.39 -17.14
C LEU A 278 -1.31 -25.90 -17.00
N GLY A 279 -2.27 -26.60 -16.40
CA GLY A 279 -2.19 -28.05 -16.14
C GLY A 279 -1.18 -28.43 -15.07
N LEU A 280 -0.83 -27.50 -14.17
CA LEU A 280 0.11 -27.73 -13.07
C LEU A 280 -0.67 -28.00 -11.78
N ASP A 281 -0.20 -29.01 -11.03
CA ASP A 281 -0.64 -29.22 -9.65
C ASP A 281 -0.03 -28.16 -8.74
N TRP A 282 -0.87 -27.34 -8.13
CA TRP A 282 -0.44 -26.24 -7.26
C TRP A 282 0.33 -26.73 -6.02
N GLN A 283 0.07 -27.95 -5.52
CA GLN A 283 0.79 -28.53 -4.39
C GLN A 283 2.23 -28.85 -4.81
N TRP A 284 2.41 -29.42 -5.99
CA TRP A 284 3.72 -29.64 -6.56
C TRP A 284 4.46 -28.30 -6.81
N VAL A 285 3.79 -27.27 -7.35
CA VAL A 285 4.38 -25.93 -7.51
C VAL A 285 4.84 -25.37 -6.17
N ARG A 286 4.00 -25.46 -5.13
CA ARG A 286 4.35 -25.04 -3.78
C ARG A 286 5.60 -25.73 -3.27
N ASP A 287 5.70 -27.05 -3.46
CA ASP A 287 6.81 -27.83 -2.96
C ASP A 287 8.10 -27.53 -3.74
N ALA A 288 8.03 -27.31 -5.06
CA ALA A 288 9.15 -26.87 -5.89
C ALA A 288 9.69 -25.49 -5.46
N VAL A 289 8.77 -24.53 -5.16
CA VAL A 289 9.15 -23.22 -4.63
C VAL A 289 9.79 -23.34 -3.24
N ARG A 290 9.25 -24.18 -2.36
CA ARG A 290 9.80 -24.39 -1.02
C ARG A 290 11.19 -25.02 -1.06
N GLU A 291 11.45 -25.93 -1.98
CA GLU A 291 12.75 -26.59 -2.18
C GLU A 291 13.79 -25.56 -2.65
N ALA A 292 13.42 -24.72 -3.62
CA ALA A 292 14.34 -23.71 -4.18
C ALA A 292 14.62 -22.56 -3.21
N TYR A 293 13.61 -22.17 -2.40
CA TYR A 293 13.70 -21.01 -1.49
C TYR A 293 13.67 -21.44 -0.02
N GLY A 294 14.78 -22.02 0.45
CA GLY A 294 15.04 -22.32 1.85
C GLY A 294 15.18 -21.05 2.72
N ARG A 295 15.47 -21.24 4.02
CA ARG A 295 15.63 -20.10 4.98
C ARG A 295 16.72 -19.13 4.55
N ASP A 296 17.83 -19.60 4.04
CA ASP A 296 18.97 -18.76 3.65
C ASP A 296 18.68 -17.95 2.40
N SER A 297 17.99 -18.52 1.42
CA SER A 297 17.56 -17.80 0.21
C SER A 297 16.56 -16.68 0.56
N ARG A 298 15.66 -16.92 1.51
CA ARG A 298 14.73 -15.88 2.02
C ARG A 298 15.49 -14.76 2.69
N ARG A 299 16.45 -15.07 3.55
CA ARG A 299 17.28 -14.07 4.24
C ARG A 299 18.12 -13.24 3.26
N ASN A 300 18.65 -13.85 2.21
CA ASN A 300 19.38 -13.15 1.15
C ASN A 300 18.47 -12.22 0.34
N SER A 301 17.25 -12.64 0.00
CA SER A 301 16.29 -11.78 -0.70
C SER A 301 15.82 -10.58 0.14
N MET A 302 15.88 -10.69 1.47
CA MET A 302 15.59 -9.60 2.39
C MET A 302 16.68 -8.51 2.46
N GLN A 303 17.85 -8.74 1.87
CA GLN A 303 18.91 -7.73 1.74
C GLN A 303 18.60 -6.69 0.65
N GLU A 304 17.71 -7.02 -0.29
CA GLU A 304 17.27 -6.04 -1.30
C GLU A 304 16.44 -4.92 -0.65
N SER A 305 16.82 -3.67 -0.88
CA SER A 305 16.14 -2.49 -0.31
C SER A 305 14.68 -2.36 -0.72
N THR A 306 14.29 -2.95 -1.85
CA THR A 306 12.92 -2.97 -2.39
C THR A 306 12.10 -4.16 -1.89
N ASN A 307 12.67 -5.07 -1.08
CA ASN A 307 11.92 -6.20 -0.56
C ASN A 307 10.76 -5.71 0.31
N ILE A 308 9.54 -6.10 -0.05
CA ILE A 308 8.29 -5.62 0.56
C ILE A 308 8.24 -5.84 2.08
N PHE A 309 8.80 -6.94 2.56
CA PHE A 309 8.81 -7.26 4.00
C PHE A 309 9.86 -6.45 4.75
N ARG A 310 11.03 -6.24 4.13
CA ARG A 310 12.06 -5.37 4.69
C ARG A 310 11.51 -3.95 4.85
N VAL A 311 10.83 -3.44 3.82
CA VAL A 311 10.22 -2.10 3.85
C VAL A 311 9.18 -2.01 4.96
N LEU A 312 8.29 -3.00 5.07
CA LEU A 312 7.27 -3.05 6.14
C LEU A 312 7.90 -3.09 7.53
N ILE A 313 8.90 -3.96 7.77
CA ILE A 313 9.56 -4.06 9.07
C ILE A 313 10.28 -2.75 9.42
N LYS A 314 10.97 -2.14 8.44
CA LYS A 314 11.61 -0.82 8.62
C LYS A 314 10.57 0.23 9.02
N THR A 315 9.42 0.27 8.37
CA THR A 315 8.33 1.18 8.68
C THR A 315 7.84 1.02 10.12
N LEU A 316 7.53 -0.20 10.55
CA LEU A 316 7.09 -0.49 11.92
C LEU A 316 8.16 -0.14 12.97
N LEU A 317 9.43 -0.44 12.66
CA LEU A 317 10.56 -0.15 13.54
C LEU A 317 10.77 1.37 13.70
N LYS A 318 10.77 2.11 12.60
CA LYS A 318 10.92 3.58 12.60
C LYS A 318 9.71 4.30 13.19
N ALA A 319 8.53 3.71 13.11
CA ALA A 319 7.34 4.19 13.80
C ALA A 319 7.39 3.97 15.33
N GLY A 320 8.35 3.17 15.85
CA GLY A 320 8.45 2.86 17.27
C GLY A 320 7.46 1.79 17.75
N ILE A 321 6.84 1.04 16.80
CA ILE A 321 5.90 -0.04 17.13
C ILE A 321 6.64 -1.31 17.54
N ILE A 322 7.79 -1.61 16.94
CA ILE A 322 8.62 -2.77 17.30
C ILE A 322 9.52 -2.41 18.48
N THR A 323 9.40 -3.15 19.57
CA THR A 323 10.30 -3.06 20.74
C THR A 323 11.05 -4.37 20.96
N GLU A 324 11.92 -4.42 22.00
CA GLU A 324 12.60 -5.66 22.39
C GLU A 324 11.61 -6.81 22.69
N ARG A 325 10.36 -6.49 23.06
CA ARG A 325 9.33 -7.46 23.41
C ARG A 325 8.88 -8.29 22.20
N THR A 326 8.65 -7.65 21.04
CA THR A 326 8.17 -8.30 19.82
C THR A 326 9.25 -8.52 18.76
N LYS A 327 10.48 -8.09 19.00
CA LYS A 327 11.63 -8.26 18.11
C LYS A 327 11.78 -9.68 17.54
N HIS A 328 11.44 -10.70 18.34
CA HIS A 328 11.53 -12.09 17.96
C HIS A 328 10.60 -12.46 16.80
N VAL A 329 9.52 -11.72 16.57
CA VAL A 329 8.60 -11.92 15.45
C VAL A 329 9.23 -11.50 14.12
N TYR A 330 10.03 -10.45 14.13
CA TYR A 330 10.59 -9.80 12.94
C TYR A 330 12.02 -10.22 12.61
N SER A 331 12.83 -10.52 13.63
CA SER A 331 14.25 -10.90 13.48
C SER A 331 14.53 -12.16 12.62
N PRO A 332 13.58 -13.11 12.46
CA PRO A 332 13.78 -14.23 11.51
C PRO A 332 13.79 -13.75 10.04
N TRP A 333 13.30 -12.56 9.76
CA TRP A 333 13.14 -12.02 8.40
C TRP A 333 14.27 -11.07 8.02
N VAL A 334 14.71 -10.22 8.93
CA VAL A 334 15.67 -9.14 8.66
C VAL A 334 16.55 -8.90 9.89
N ASP A 335 17.78 -8.42 9.66
CA ASP A 335 18.60 -7.89 10.75
C ASP A 335 18.08 -6.51 11.18
N LEU A 336 17.47 -6.47 12.36
CA LEU A 336 16.90 -5.23 12.90
C LEU A 336 17.99 -4.20 13.23
N GLY A 337 19.21 -4.64 13.57
CA GLY A 337 20.34 -3.76 13.85
C GLY A 337 20.77 -2.97 12.61
N GLU A 338 20.77 -3.62 11.43
CA GLU A 338 21.01 -2.94 10.14
C GLU A 338 19.95 -1.88 9.87
N LEU A 339 18.65 -2.21 10.08
CA LEU A 339 17.55 -1.28 9.84
C LEU A 339 17.57 -0.06 10.75
N VAL A 340 18.00 -0.21 12.01
CA VAL A 340 18.16 0.93 12.94
C VAL A 340 19.21 1.92 12.40
N GLY A 341 20.31 1.40 11.83
CA GLY A 341 21.39 2.21 11.27
C GLY A 341 21.03 2.93 9.96
N GLU A 342 19.97 2.52 9.28
CA GLU A 342 19.50 3.19 8.06
C GLU A 342 18.80 4.52 8.39
N GLY A 343 18.97 5.52 7.52
CA GLY A 343 18.24 6.78 7.60
C GLY A 343 16.72 6.62 7.47
N ASP A 344 15.98 7.72 7.68
CA ASP A 344 14.52 7.74 7.60
C ASP A 344 13.96 7.72 6.18
N SER A 345 14.82 7.82 5.16
CA SER A 345 14.43 7.75 3.75
C SER A 345 13.78 6.40 3.44
N MET A 346 12.62 6.47 2.77
CA MET A 346 11.90 5.30 2.27
C MET A 346 12.29 4.98 0.82
N VAL A 347 12.17 3.72 0.44
CA VAL A 347 12.57 3.24 -0.89
C VAL A 347 11.85 3.95 -2.05
N GLY A 348 10.68 4.49 -1.81
CA GLY A 348 9.87 5.20 -2.81
C GLY A 348 10.11 6.70 -2.91
N ASP A 349 10.83 7.31 -1.97
CA ASP A 349 10.93 8.78 -1.86
C ASP A 349 11.52 9.43 -3.13
N ALA A 350 12.56 8.84 -3.72
CA ALA A 350 13.15 9.36 -4.96
C ALA A 350 12.18 9.23 -6.15
N ILE A 351 11.47 8.10 -6.27
CA ILE A 351 10.49 7.86 -7.35
C ILE A 351 9.33 8.85 -7.23
N ALA A 352 8.86 9.09 -6.00
CA ALA A 352 7.82 10.07 -5.72
C ALA A 352 8.27 11.50 -6.06
N ALA A 353 9.50 11.89 -5.68
CA ALA A 353 10.05 13.20 -5.98
C ALA A 353 10.15 13.47 -7.49
N ASP A 354 10.66 12.50 -8.26
CA ASP A 354 10.71 12.57 -9.72
C ASP A 354 9.30 12.66 -10.34
N GLY A 355 8.35 11.91 -9.78
CA GLY A 355 6.95 11.95 -10.19
C GLY A 355 6.28 13.30 -9.94
N ILE A 356 6.52 13.92 -8.79
CA ILE A 356 6.02 15.25 -8.44
C ILE A 356 6.57 16.31 -9.40
N GLU A 357 7.87 16.27 -9.71
CA GLU A 357 8.47 17.21 -10.67
C GLU A 357 7.85 17.07 -12.06
N TYR A 358 7.68 15.82 -12.52
CA TYR A 358 6.99 15.52 -13.78
C TYR A 358 5.56 16.09 -13.80
N LEU A 359 4.79 15.90 -12.72
CA LEU A 359 3.41 16.42 -12.63
C LEU A 359 3.37 17.94 -12.60
N ARG A 360 4.29 18.59 -11.88
CA ARG A 360 4.41 20.05 -11.87
C ARG A 360 4.66 20.61 -13.27
N GLU A 361 5.50 19.96 -14.06
CA GLU A 361 5.78 20.37 -15.44
C GLU A 361 4.54 20.24 -16.33
N ILE A 362 3.84 19.09 -16.31
CA ILE A 362 2.62 18.88 -17.10
C ILE A 362 1.53 19.86 -16.69
N ASN A 363 1.27 19.99 -15.39
CA ASN A 363 0.20 20.83 -14.86
C ASN A 363 0.45 22.33 -15.17
N ARG A 364 1.70 22.77 -15.13
CA ARG A 364 2.09 24.15 -15.53
C ARG A 364 1.82 24.39 -17.01
N LYS A 365 2.21 23.47 -17.88
CA LYS A 365 1.95 23.58 -19.33
C LYS A 365 0.45 23.65 -19.62
N ARG A 366 -0.38 22.87 -18.93
CA ARG A 366 -1.84 22.85 -19.11
C ARG A 366 -2.50 24.16 -18.63
N ARG A 367 -2.10 24.69 -17.48
CA ARG A 367 -2.58 26.00 -16.99
C ARG A 367 -2.25 27.11 -17.98
N GLY A 368 -1.06 27.10 -18.57
CA GLY A 368 -0.65 28.07 -19.61
C GLY A 368 -1.47 27.99 -20.90
N VAL A 369 -1.90 26.78 -21.30
CA VAL A 369 -2.77 26.58 -22.46
C VAL A 369 -4.19 27.10 -22.19
N ASN A 370 -4.75 26.82 -21.01
CA ASN A 370 -6.09 27.29 -20.63
C ASN A 370 -6.17 28.81 -20.51
N LEU A 371 -5.14 29.47 -19.97
CA LEU A 371 -5.08 30.94 -19.90
C LEU A 371 -5.02 31.59 -21.28
N LYS A 372 -4.40 30.93 -22.28
CA LYS A 372 -4.39 31.44 -23.66
C LYS A 372 -5.72 31.22 -24.39
N ALA A 373 -6.43 30.12 -24.08
CA ALA A 373 -7.74 29.81 -24.67
C ALA A 373 -8.88 30.72 -24.13
N THR A 374 -8.75 31.23 -22.91
CA THR A 374 -9.73 32.18 -22.33
C THR A 374 -9.45 33.63 -22.65
N ALA A 375 -8.29 33.94 -23.27
CA ALA A 375 -7.90 35.28 -23.71
C ALA A 375 -8.08 35.51 -25.23
N ALA A 376 -8.59 34.52 -25.98
CA ALA A 376 -8.93 34.58 -27.38
C ALA A 376 -10.45 34.52 -27.57
#